data_95bc436b3b198ded026746c041d41675
#
_entry.id   95bc436b3b198ded026746c041d41675
#
_cell.length_a   1.000
_cell.length_b   1.000
_cell.length_c   1.000
_cell.angle_alpha   90.00
_cell.angle_beta   90.00
_cell.angle_gamma   90.00
#
_symmetry.space_group_name_H-M   'P 1'
#
loop_
_entity.id
_entity.type
_entity.pdbx_description
1 polymer ?
#
loop_
_entity_poly.entity_id
_entity_poly.type
_entity_poly.pdbx_seq_one_letter_code
_entity_poly.pdbx_strand_id
1 'polypeptide(L)'
;NTRIIPGHEDLYLTDPRDIPEEMQRWTEKYAEIKSLEDVAKAHAHFELIHPFGDGNGRVGRILMMIHCINIGYIPPLINKSNKALYYVFLNHAQLHNEYAHLSYFIGQSILAMHKKFRR
;
A
#
# COMPACT_ATOMS: atom_id res chain seq x y z
N ASN A 1 5.91 18.39 13.69
CA ASN A 1 6.88 18.28 12.60
C ASN A 1 6.44 17.27 11.57
N THR A 2 5.99 17.78 10.44
CA THR A 2 5.54 16.95 9.33
C THR A 2 6.76 16.42 8.56
N ARG A 3 6.81 15.12 8.31
CA ARG A 3 7.87 14.51 7.52
C ARG A 3 7.52 14.61 6.04
N ILE A 4 8.53 14.82 5.22
CA ILE A 4 8.36 14.96 3.76
C ILE A 4 9.32 13.97 3.07
N ILE A 5 8.83 13.25 2.09
CA ILE A 5 9.65 12.33 1.29
C ILE A 5 10.23 13.14 0.12
N PRO A 6 11.56 13.12 -0.09
CA PRO A 6 12.16 13.78 -1.26
C PRO A 6 11.53 13.24 -2.56
N GLY A 7 11.15 14.15 -3.46
CA GLY A 7 10.45 13.80 -4.70
C GLY A 7 8.94 13.73 -4.56
N HIS A 8 8.42 13.76 -3.33
CA HIS A 8 6.99 13.71 -3.03
C HIS A 8 6.65 14.77 -1.99
N GLU A 9 7.10 16.00 -2.21
CA GLU A 9 7.00 17.09 -1.24
C GLU A 9 5.57 17.52 -0.96
N ASP A 10 4.62 17.13 -1.82
CA ASP A 10 3.19 17.36 -1.64
C ASP A 10 2.52 16.32 -0.73
N LEU A 11 3.24 15.28 -0.31
CA LEU A 11 2.76 14.31 0.66
C LEU A 11 3.25 14.65 2.06
N TYR A 12 2.34 14.60 3.02
CA TYR A 12 2.66 14.86 4.43
C TYR A 12 2.51 13.56 5.21
N LEU A 13 3.63 13.06 5.71
CA LEU A 13 3.67 11.86 6.51
C LEU A 13 3.20 12.15 7.94
N THR A 14 2.74 11.10 8.63
CA THR A 14 2.36 11.21 10.04
C THR A 14 3.51 11.78 10.87
N ASP A 15 3.19 12.73 11.75
CA ASP A 15 4.16 13.26 12.71
C ASP A 15 4.68 12.10 13.57
N PRO A 16 6.02 12.01 13.80
CA PRO A 16 6.58 10.91 14.59
C PRO A 16 5.93 10.71 15.95
N ARG A 17 5.43 11.78 16.58
CA ARG A 17 4.75 11.70 17.87
C ARG A 17 3.43 10.93 17.79
N ASP A 18 2.80 10.93 16.63
CA ASP A 18 1.47 10.32 16.43
C ASP A 18 1.56 8.91 15.86
N ILE A 19 2.75 8.42 15.52
CA ILE A 19 2.92 7.09 14.90
C ILE A 19 2.32 5.96 15.74
N PRO A 20 2.60 5.85 17.06
CA PRO A 20 2.02 4.74 17.82
C PRO A 20 0.49 4.71 17.79
N GLU A 21 -0.13 5.86 17.94
CA GLU A 21 -1.59 5.99 17.93
C GLU A 21 -2.16 5.70 16.55
N GLU A 22 -1.54 6.26 15.50
CA GLU A 22 -1.98 6.03 14.13
C GLU A 22 -1.81 4.57 13.70
N MET A 23 -0.75 3.90 14.13
CA MET A 23 -0.55 2.48 13.87
C MET A 23 -1.61 1.63 14.58
N GLN A 24 -1.99 1.99 15.79
CA GLN A 24 -3.05 1.31 16.51
C GLN A 24 -4.37 1.46 15.77
N ARG A 25 -4.70 2.67 15.33
CA ARG A 25 -5.90 2.94 14.52
C ARG A 25 -5.88 2.15 13.21
N TRP A 26 -4.73 2.08 12.58
CA TRP A 26 -4.56 1.33 11.33
C TRP A 26 -4.86 -0.16 11.53
N THR A 27 -4.30 -0.78 12.58
CA THR A 27 -4.55 -2.19 12.86
C THR A 27 -6.01 -2.47 13.17
N GLU A 28 -6.69 -1.58 13.87
CA GLU A 28 -8.10 -1.73 14.17
C GLU A 28 -8.97 -1.54 12.92
N LYS A 29 -8.70 -0.48 12.15
CA LYS A 29 -9.48 -0.14 10.97
C LYS A 29 -9.39 -1.20 9.89
N TYR A 30 -8.21 -1.80 9.71
CA TYR A 30 -7.96 -2.78 8.67
C TYR A 30 -7.83 -4.21 9.19
N ALA A 31 -8.41 -4.48 10.37
CA ALA A 31 -8.47 -5.83 10.93
C ALA A 31 -9.25 -6.78 10.01
N GLU A 32 -10.27 -6.27 9.32
CA GLU A 32 -11.04 -7.03 8.35
C GLU A 32 -10.87 -6.43 6.96
N ILE A 33 -10.12 -7.14 6.12
CA ILE A 33 -9.93 -6.80 4.70
C ILE A 33 -10.86 -7.73 3.92
N LYS A 34 -11.73 -7.18 3.09
CA LYS A 34 -12.73 -7.95 2.33
C LYS A 34 -12.61 -7.80 0.82
N SER A 35 -11.90 -6.81 0.33
CA SER A 35 -11.81 -6.49 -1.09
C SER A 35 -10.43 -5.95 -1.47
N LEU A 36 -10.15 -5.89 -2.76
CA LEU A 36 -8.93 -5.26 -3.24
C LEU A 36 -8.92 -3.75 -2.96
N GLU A 37 -10.09 -3.12 -2.90
CA GLU A 37 -10.16 -1.72 -2.49
C GLU A 37 -9.71 -1.55 -1.04
N ASP A 38 -10.13 -2.44 -0.15
CA ASP A 38 -9.67 -2.43 1.25
C ASP A 38 -8.15 -2.62 1.33
N VAL A 39 -7.59 -3.52 0.51
CA VAL A 39 -6.14 -3.73 0.45
C VAL A 39 -5.44 -2.43 0.03
N ALA A 40 -5.96 -1.77 -1.02
CA ALA A 40 -5.39 -0.51 -1.52
C ALA A 40 -5.43 0.57 -0.45
N LYS A 41 -6.56 0.71 0.26
CA LYS A 41 -6.70 1.69 1.35
C LYS A 41 -5.71 1.42 2.48
N ALA A 42 -5.64 0.17 2.94
CA ALA A 42 -4.73 -0.20 4.01
C ALA A 42 -3.28 0.07 3.63
N HIS A 43 -2.90 -0.27 2.41
CA HIS A 43 -1.54 -0.07 1.91
C HIS A 43 -1.19 1.41 1.79
N ALA A 44 -2.05 2.21 1.15
CA ALA A 44 -1.81 3.64 0.98
C ALA A 44 -1.72 4.34 2.34
N HIS A 45 -2.56 3.97 3.27
CA HIS A 45 -2.57 4.55 4.61
C HIS A 45 -1.31 4.17 5.40
N PHE A 46 -0.89 2.89 5.34
CA PHE A 46 0.33 2.44 6.00
C PHE A 46 1.55 3.23 5.52
N GLU A 47 1.66 3.43 4.21
CA GLU A 47 2.78 4.17 3.63
C GLU A 47 2.79 5.65 4.05
N LEU A 48 1.61 6.24 4.32
CA LEU A 48 1.51 7.60 4.88
C LEU A 48 1.93 7.66 6.35
N ILE A 49 1.61 6.64 7.13
CA ILE A 49 2.05 6.58 8.53
C ILE A 49 3.57 6.51 8.58
N HIS A 50 4.18 5.72 7.67
CA HIS A 50 5.63 5.64 7.53
C HIS A 50 6.30 5.37 8.88
N PRO A 51 5.96 4.23 9.56
CA PRO A 51 6.27 4.06 10.97
C PRO A 51 7.73 3.79 11.29
N PHE A 52 8.53 3.37 10.32
CA PHE A 52 9.93 3.00 10.54
C PHE A 52 10.88 4.07 10.01
N GLY A 53 12.11 4.05 10.47
CA GLY A 53 13.15 4.92 9.92
C GLY A 53 13.59 4.47 8.53
N ASP A 54 13.52 3.16 8.27
CA ASP A 54 13.90 2.56 6.99
C ASP A 54 13.05 1.31 6.76
N GLY A 55 12.91 0.91 5.50
CA GLY A 55 12.23 -0.32 5.14
C GLY A 55 10.70 -0.22 5.08
N ASN A 56 10.12 0.98 5.15
CA ASN A 56 8.66 1.15 5.10
C ASN A 56 8.04 0.56 3.83
N GLY A 57 8.64 0.82 2.68
CA GLY A 57 8.14 0.30 1.41
C GLY A 57 8.13 -1.23 1.37
N ARG A 58 9.19 -1.86 1.86
CA ARG A 58 9.28 -3.32 1.90
C ARG A 58 8.22 -3.92 2.82
N VAL A 59 8.10 -3.39 4.03
CA VAL A 59 7.10 -3.87 5.00
C VAL A 59 5.69 -3.64 4.46
N GLY A 60 5.42 -2.47 3.92
CA GLY A 60 4.11 -2.14 3.35
C GLY A 60 3.72 -3.07 2.22
N ARG A 61 4.65 -3.40 1.32
CA ARG A 61 4.37 -4.33 0.23
C ARG A 61 4.16 -5.75 0.72
N ILE A 62 4.90 -6.19 1.74
CA ILE A 62 4.68 -7.51 2.36
C ILE A 62 3.29 -7.57 2.99
N LEU A 63 2.89 -6.54 3.73
CA LEU A 63 1.55 -6.46 4.33
C LEU A 63 0.46 -6.50 3.26
N MET A 64 0.65 -5.79 2.15
CA MET A 64 -0.27 -5.82 1.02
C MET A 64 -0.41 -7.23 0.45
N MET A 65 0.70 -7.94 0.28
CA MET A 65 0.70 -9.32 -0.19
C MET A 65 -0.05 -10.24 0.76
N ILE A 66 0.18 -10.10 2.06
CA ILE A 66 -0.51 -10.88 3.09
C ILE A 66 -2.02 -10.61 3.05
N HIS A 67 -2.43 -9.35 2.93
CA HIS A 67 -3.85 -8.99 2.81
C HIS A 67 -4.49 -9.64 1.59
N CYS A 68 -3.80 -9.67 0.45
CA CYS A 68 -4.30 -10.33 -0.75
C CYS A 68 -4.46 -11.83 -0.54
N ILE A 69 -3.47 -12.47 0.07
CA ILE A 69 -3.51 -13.91 0.37
C ILE A 69 -4.70 -14.23 1.28
N ASN A 70 -4.92 -13.41 2.30
CA ASN A 70 -5.98 -13.65 3.28
C ASN A 70 -7.38 -13.57 2.68
N ILE A 71 -7.57 -12.87 1.56
CA ILE A 71 -8.86 -12.81 0.87
C ILE A 71 -8.90 -13.73 -0.36
N GLY A 72 -7.95 -14.66 -0.48
CA GLY A 72 -8.00 -15.74 -1.45
C GLY A 72 -7.26 -15.52 -2.76
N TYR A 73 -6.45 -14.48 -2.86
CA TYR A 73 -5.67 -14.21 -4.06
C TYR A 73 -4.22 -14.68 -3.89
N ILE A 74 -3.56 -14.95 -5.00
CA ILE A 74 -2.11 -15.06 -4.99
C ILE A 74 -1.54 -13.64 -4.84
N PRO A 75 -0.34 -13.48 -4.26
CA PRO A 75 0.17 -12.14 -4.00
C PRO A 75 0.58 -11.42 -5.28
N PRO A 76 0.33 -10.09 -5.36
CA PRO A 76 0.85 -9.29 -6.45
C PRO A 76 2.36 -9.12 -6.32
N LEU A 77 3.06 -8.91 -7.43
CA LEU A 77 4.48 -8.65 -7.43
C LEU A 77 4.76 -7.24 -7.98
N ILE A 78 5.46 -6.45 -7.19
CA ILE A 78 5.97 -5.15 -7.64
C ILE A 78 7.44 -5.36 -8.00
N ASN A 79 7.79 -5.14 -9.27
CA ASN A 79 9.14 -5.34 -9.79
C ASN A 79 9.58 -4.12 -10.60
N LYS A 80 10.74 -4.20 -11.24
CA LYS A 80 11.29 -3.07 -12.01
C LYS A 80 10.36 -2.63 -13.16
N SER A 81 9.63 -3.55 -13.76
CA SER A 81 8.79 -3.24 -14.91
C SER A 81 7.51 -2.49 -14.56
N ASN A 82 6.97 -2.67 -13.35
CA ASN A 82 5.72 -2.03 -12.93
C ASN A 82 5.86 -1.04 -11.77
N LYS A 83 7.06 -0.90 -11.23
CA LYS A 83 7.29 -0.10 -10.03
C LYS A 83 6.96 1.38 -10.21
N ALA A 84 7.30 1.95 -11.37
CA ALA A 84 7.01 3.35 -11.66
C ALA A 84 5.50 3.62 -11.64
N LEU A 85 4.73 2.75 -12.28
CA LEU A 85 3.27 2.87 -12.31
C LEU A 85 2.66 2.67 -10.92
N TYR A 86 3.21 1.74 -10.16
CA TYR A 86 2.82 1.52 -8.77
C TYR A 86 2.92 2.81 -7.95
N TYR A 87 4.05 3.52 -8.05
CA TYR A 87 4.23 4.76 -7.31
C TYR A 87 3.29 5.87 -7.77
N VAL A 88 2.99 5.94 -9.07
CA VAL A 88 2.01 6.91 -9.58
C VAL A 88 0.64 6.67 -8.94
N PHE A 89 0.17 5.43 -8.90
CA PHE A 89 -1.14 5.12 -8.35
C PHE A 89 -1.17 5.22 -6.82
N LEU A 90 -0.09 4.82 -6.15
CA LEU A 90 0.03 4.99 -4.71
C LEU A 90 -0.03 6.47 -4.33
N ASN A 91 0.76 7.30 -5.00
CA ASN A 91 0.79 8.74 -4.75
C ASN A 91 -0.59 9.38 -4.98
N HIS A 92 -1.26 9.00 -6.06
CA HIS A 92 -2.61 9.47 -6.36
C HIS A 92 -3.58 9.11 -5.23
N ALA A 93 -3.53 7.88 -4.76
CA ALA A 93 -4.40 7.42 -3.67
C ALA A 93 -4.15 8.22 -2.39
N GLN A 94 -2.89 8.48 -2.08
CA GLN A 94 -2.51 9.20 -0.87
C GLN A 94 -2.90 10.69 -0.92
N LEU A 95 -2.78 11.32 -2.09
CA LEU A 95 -3.10 12.73 -2.26
C LEU A 95 -4.59 13.01 -2.32
N HIS A 96 -5.36 12.11 -2.92
CA HIS A 96 -6.75 12.36 -3.25
C HIS A 96 -7.75 11.47 -2.51
N ASN A 97 -7.28 10.55 -1.66
CA ASN A 97 -8.13 9.57 -0.97
C ASN A 97 -9.03 8.81 -1.95
N GLU A 98 -8.48 8.50 -3.12
CA GLU A 98 -9.16 7.76 -4.18
C GLU A 98 -8.34 6.53 -4.52
N TYR A 99 -8.93 5.34 -4.35
CA TYR A 99 -8.20 4.08 -4.33
C TYR A 99 -8.47 3.18 -5.52
N ALA A 100 -9.33 3.60 -6.43
CA ALA A 100 -9.72 2.78 -7.59
C ALA A 100 -8.53 2.43 -8.48
N HIS A 101 -7.65 3.40 -8.77
CA HIS A 101 -6.49 3.16 -9.62
C HIS A 101 -5.50 2.20 -8.98
N LEU A 102 -5.20 2.38 -7.69
CA LEU A 102 -4.30 1.49 -6.97
C LEU A 102 -4.90 0.09 -6.85
N SER A 103 -6.19 0.01 -6.56
CA SER A 103 -6.92 -1.26 -6.50
C SER A 103 -6.86 -2.00 -7.85
N TYR A 104 -7.08 -1.30 -8.94
CA TYR A 104 -6.96 -1.85 -10.28
C TYR A 104 -5.55 -2.36 -10.56
N PHE A 105 -4.54 -1.57 -10.19
CA PHE A 105 -3.14 -1.97 -10.36
C PHE A 105 -2.84 -3.26 -9.60
N ILE A 106 -3.29 -3.37 -8.35
CA ILE A 106 -3.11 -4.59 -7.54
C ILE A 106 -3.77 -5.77 -8.23
N GLY A 107 -5.00 -5.60 -8.70
CA GLY A 107 -5.72 -6.65 -9.42
C GLY A 107 -5.00 -7.10 -10.68
N GLN A 108 -4.48 -6.17 -11.48
CA GLN A 108 -3.72 -6.50 -12.69
C GLN A 108 -2.41 -7.23 -12.35
N SER A 109 -1.76 -6.83 -11.26
CA SER A 109 -0.53 -7.49 -10.80
C SER A 109 -0.81 -8.93 -10.33
N ILE A 110 -1.94 -9.16 -9.68
CA ILE A 110 -2.38 -10.51 -9.29
C ILE A 110 -2.64 -11.36 -10.53
N LEU A 111 -3.34 -10.81 -11.54
CA LEU A 111 -3.61 -11.52 -12.79
C LEU A 111 -2.32 -11.88 -13.53
N ALA A 112 -1.35 -10.97 -13.56
CA ALA A 112 -0.06 -11.23 -14.19
C ALA A 112 0.68 -12.38 -13.48
N MET A 113 0.66 -12.41 -12.16
CA MET A 113 1.26 -13.49 -11.38
C MET A 113 0.52 -14.81 -11.60
N HIS A 114 -0.81 -14.77 -11.65
CA HIS A 114 -1.62 -15.96 -11.92
C HIS A 114 -1.27 -16.57 -13.28
N LYS A 115 -1.16 -15.75 -14.32
CA LYS A 115 -0.79 -16.21 -15.67
C LYS A 115 0.61 -16.81 -15.68
N LYS A 116 1.54 -16.20 -14.93
CA LYS A 116 2.93 -16.66 -14.89
C LYS A 116 3.07 -18.08 -14.30
N PHE A 117 2.27 -18.41 -13.30
CA PHE A 117 2.33 -19.71 -12.62
C PHE A 117 1.24 -20.68 -13.06
N ARG A 118 0.41 -20.28 -13.99
CA ARG A 118 -0.62 -21.13 -14.53
C ARG A 118 -0.01 -22.14 -15.50
N ARG A 119 -0.45 -23.37 -15.42
CA ARG A 119 -0.06 -24.45 -16.35
C ARG A 119 -1.24 -24.88 -17.18
#